data_d5e83cd28bd6507ffe34408c52f12f04
#
_entry.id   d5e83cd28bd6507ffe34408c52f12f04
#
_cell.length_a   1.000
_cell.length_b   1.000
_cell.length_c   1.000
_cell.angle_alpha   90.00
_cell.angle_beta   90.00
_cell.angle_gamma   90.00
#
_symmetry.space_group_name_H-M   'P 1'
#
loop_
_entity.id
_entity.type
_entity.pdbx_description
1 polymer ?
#
loop_
_entity_poly.entity_id
_entity_poly.type
_entity_poly.pdbx_seq_one_letter_code
_entity_poly.pdbx_strand_id
1 'polypeptide(L)'
;LIGDLYGNYSELLVAPSSMKNSIIRLIEAEAARGSDGRIIIKANSITERTLIDKLAEASQKGVKINLIIRGICCIVPGIKGKTENITVTSIVGRFLEHSRIYLFGKGENSQIFISSADIMTRNQTRRVEIACPIYDHEIKNFLSDYLEKLMEDNVKSRILMPDGNYVKKVIKESSQIIDSQKWYIDNPPSLEKIKENNPSLFTAVKR
;
A
#
# COMPACT_ATOMS: atom_id res chain seq x y z
N LEU A 1 -27.33 4.98 16.87
CA LEU A 1 -26.75 3.62 16.89
C LEU A 1 -25.23 3.76 16.92
N ILE A 2 -24.65 3.76 18.11
CA ILE A 2 -23.21 3.60 18.29
C ILE A 2 -23.00 2.10 18.13
N GLY A 3 -22.55 1.67 16.94
CA GLY A 3 -22.13 0.29 16.73
C GLY A 3 -21.02 -0.08 17.73
N ASP A 4 -20.88 -1.33 18.04
CA ASP A 4 -19.84 -1.83 18.92
C ASP A 4 -18.47 -1.60 18.25
N LEU A 5 -17.85 -0.45 18.55
CA LEU A 5 -16.52 -0.08 18.03
C LEU A 5 -15.40 -1.02 18.52
N TYR A 6 -15.71 -1.87 19.49
CA TYR A 6 -14.78 -2.82 20.10
C TYR A 6 -15.14 -4.28 19.79
N GLY A 7 -16.03 -4.49 18.82
CA GLY A 7 -16.40 -5.82 18.33
C GLY A 7 -15.20 -6.61 17.85
N ASN A 8 -15.24 -7.92 18.05
CA ASN A 8 -14.21 -8.83 17.55
C ASN A 8 -14.51 -9.15 16.08
N TYR A 9 -13.75 -8.55 15.17
CA TYR A 9 -13.87 -8.76 13.74
C TYR A 9 -12.82 -9.80 13.31
N SER A 10 -13.25 -10.95 12.82
CA SER A 10 -12.34 -12.04 12.41
C SER A 10 -11.57 -11.71 11.14
N GLU A 11 -12.19 -10.99 10.20
CA GLU A 11 -11.65 -10.77 8.87
C GLU A 11 -11.18 -9.32 8.64
N LEU A 12 -11.94 -8.36 9.16
CA LEU A 12 -11.64 -6.94 8.93
C LEU A 12 -10.64 -6.41 9.97
N LEU A 13 -9.72 -5.58 9.51
CA LEU A 13 -8.94 -4.75 10.41
C LEU A 13 -9.71 -3.46 10.66
N VAL A 14 -10.10 -3.20 11.91
CA VAL A 14 -10.95 -2.08 12.27
C VAL A 14 -10.23 -1.12 13.22
N ALA A 15 -10.21 0.16 12.87
CA ALA A 15 -9.76 1.21 13.76
C ALA A 15 -10.98 1.77 14.55
N PRO A 16 -10.80 2.14 15.82
CA PRO A 16 -9.55 2.19 16.57
C PRO A 16 -9.17 0.87 17.26
N SER A 17 -9.97 -0.20 17.13
CA SER A 17 -9.86 -1.41 17.96
C SER A 17 -8.66 -2.32 17.59
N SER A 18 -8.57 -2.78 16.34
CA SER A 18 -7.62 -3.83 15.96
C SER A 18 -6.63 -3.44 14.88
N MET A 19 -6.93 -2.46 14.03
CA MET A 19 -6.18 -2.16 12.80
C MET A 19 -4.69 -1.91 13.06
N LYS A 20 -4.35 -1.00 13.98
CA LYS A 20 -2.96 -0.65 14.27
C LYS A 20 -2.15 -1.88 14.71
N ASN A 21 -2.67 -2.65 15.67
CA ASN A 21 -1.97 -3.83 16.18
C ASN A 21 -1.85 -4.92 15.12
N SER A 22 -2.83 -5.06 14.24
CA SER A 22 -2.78 -6.02 13.15
C SER A 22 -1.75 -5.63 12.10
N ILE A 23 -1.65 -4.35 11.72
CA ILE A 23 -0.61 -3.86 10.82
C ILE A 23 0.78 -4.06 11.44
N ILE A 24 0.95 -3.81 12.75
CA ILE A 24 2.22 -4.09 13.45
C ILE A 24 2.59 -5.57 13.32
N ARG A 25 1.66 -6.50 13.60
CA ARG A 25 1.92 -7.94 13.46
C ARG A 25 2.30 -8.34 12.03
N LEU A 26 1.67 -7.75 11.02
CA LEU A 26 1.99 -7.99 9.61
C LEU A 26 3.41 -7.49 9.27
N ILE A 27 3.80 -6.32 9.75
CA ILE A 27 5.17 -5.79 9.59
C ILE A 27 6.18 -6.71 10.30
N GLU A 28 5.88 -7.15 11.52
CA GLU A 28 6.74 -8.04 12.30
C GLU A 28 6.90 -9.42 11.66
N ALA A 29 5.84 -9.95 11.05
CA ALA A 29 5.90 -11.19 10.28
C ALA A 29 6.84 -11.07 9.08
N GLU A 30 6.76 -9.97 8.32
CA GLU A 30 7.71 -9.73 7.23
C GLU A 30 9.13 -9.47 7.76
N ALA A 31 9.28 -8.77 8.89
CA ALA A 31 10.57 -8.55 9.54
C ALA A 31 11.24 -9.87 9.98
N ALA A 32 10.48 -10.88 10.39
CA ALA A 32 10.98 -12.20 10.70
C ALA A 32 11.52 -12.96 9.47
N ARG A 33 11.11 -12.58 8.25
CA ARG A 33 11.59 -13.15 6.98
C ARG A 33 12.89 -12.49 6.49
N GLY A 34 13.33 -11.39 7.12
CA GLY A 34 14.54 -10.68 6.73
C GLY A 34 14.48 -10.18 5.28
N SER A 35 15.53 -10.45 4.49
CA SER A 35 15.63 -10.04 3.08
C SER A 35 14.58 -10.67 2.15
N ASP A 36 13.93 -11.75 2.58
CA ASP A 36 12.82 -12.37 1.83
C ASP A 36 11.48 -11.65 2.09
N GLY A 37 11.41 -10.85 3.16
CA GLY A 37 10.25 -10.02 3.45
C GLY A 37 10.04 -8.91 2.43
N ARG A 38 8.78 -8.54 2.22
CA ARG A 38 8.39 -7.45 1.33
C ARG A 38 7.16 -6.73 1.85
N ILE A 39 7.21 -5.40 1.84
CA ILE A 39 6.07 -4.55 2.21
C ILE A 39 5.89 -3.49 1.14
N ILE A 40 4.64 -3.30 0.67
CA ILE A 40 4.25 -2.15 -0.15
C ILE A 40 3.05 -1.50 0.52
N ILE A 41 3.15 -0.21 0.81
CA ILE A 41 2.03 0.57 1.35
C ILE A 41 1.77 1.76 0.43
N LYS A 42 0.59 1.77 -0.19
CA LYS A 42 0.04 2.95 -0.86
C LYS A 42 -0.95 3.62 0.09
N ALA A 43 -0.71 4.89 0.39
CA ALA A 43 -1.58 5.72 1.24
C ALA A 43 -1.45 7.19 0.85
N ASN A 44 -2.32 8.06 1.38
CA ASN A 44 -2.14 9.49 1.15
C ASN A 44 -1.04 10.06 2.04
N SER A 45 -1.01 9.64 3.32
CA SER A 45 -0.06 10.16 4.30
C SER A 45 0.41 9.08 5.27
N ILE A 46 1.64 9.27 5.79
CA ILE A 46 2.23 8.43 6.84
C ILE A 46 2.83 9.32 7.94
N THR A 47 2.19 9.31 9.13
CA THR A 47 2.59 10.14 10.28
C THR A 47 2.48 9.39 11.61
N GLU A 48 2.00 8.15 11.63
CA GLU A 48 1.86 7.35 12.84
C GLU A 48 3.22 6.81 13.28
N ARG A 49 3.74 7.32 14.39
CA ARG A 49 5.11 7.08 14.83
C ARG A 49 5.42 5.60 15.07
N THR A 50 4.54 4.88 15.78
CA THR A 50 4.79 3.46 16.08
C THR A 50 4.92 2.62 14.81
N LEU A 51 4.07 2.87 13.80
CA LEU A 51 4.13 2.17 12.52
C LEU A 51 5.39 2.54 11.73
N ILE A 52 5.81 3.81 11.77
CA ILE A 52 7.07 4.27 11.17
C ILE A 52 8.27 3.57 11.83
N ASP A 53 8.30 3.51 13.17
CA ASP A 53 9.37 2.85 13.90
C ASP A 53 9.42 1.34 13.55
N LYS A 54 8.27 0.67 13.45
CA LYS A 54 8.19 -0.74 13.03
C LYS A 54 8.64 -0.99 11.58
N LEU A 55 8.34 -0.09 10.67
CA LEU A 55 8.86 -0.15 9.30
C LEU A 55 10.38 0.03 9.27
N ALA A 56 10.92 0.93 10.09
CA ALA A 56 12.38 1.12 10.21
C ALA A 56 13.05 -0.14 10.80
N GLU A 57 12.49 -0.76 11.85
CA GLU A 57 12.95 -2.04 12.42
C GLU A 57 12.95 -3.16 11.36
N ALA A 58 11.90 -3.26 10.54
CA ALA A 58 11.81 -4.22 9.45
C ALA A 58 12.88 -3.96 8.36
N SER A 59 13.11 -2.69 8.02
CA SER A 59 14.17 -2.29 7.09
C SER A 59 15.56 -2.72 7.60
N GLN A 60 15.85 -2.53 8.88
CA GLN A 60 17.11 -2.96 9.51
C GLN A 60 17.33 -4.48 9.41
N LYS A 61 16.26 -5.25 9.39
CA LYS A 61 16.29 -6.71 9.18
C LYS A 61 16.38 -7.13 7.71
N GLY A 62 16.46 -6.17 6.78
CA GLY A 62 16.63 -6.43 5.35
C GLY A 62 15.32 -6.49 4.55
N VAL A 63 14.17 -6.23 5.16
CA VAL A 63 12.88 -6.22 4.44
C VAL A 63 12.85 -5.10 3.41
N LYS A 64 12.50 -5.42 2.17
CA LYS A 64 12.31 -4.42 1.11
C LYS A 64 10.96 -3.73 1.27
N ILE A 65 10.97 -2.43 1.51
CA ILE A 65 9.78 -1.63 1.80
C ILE A 65 9.62 -0.53 0.76
N ASN A 66 8.47 -0.50 0.09
CA ASN A 66 8.10 0.54 -0.86
C ASN A 66 6.85 1.28 -0.35
N LEU A 67 6.99 2.58 -0.17
CA LEU A 67 5.90 3.45 0.26
C LEU A 67 5.50 4.36 -0.91
N ILE A 68 4.22 4.36 -1.29
CA ILE A 68 3.66 5.23 -2.31
C ILE A 68 2.80 6.27 -1.61
N ILE A 69 3.38 7.44 -1.32
CA ILE A 69 2.80 8.49 -0.46
C ILE A 69 2.76 9.80 -1.22
N ARG A 70 1.59 10.38 -1.41
CA ARG A 70 1.41 11.65 -2.15
C ARG A 70 1.28 12.89 -1.27
N GLY A 71 1.05 12.72 0.03
CA GLY A 71 0.86 13.80 1.02
C GLY A 71 1.97 13.79 2.07
N ILE A 72 1.60 14.00 3.33
CA ILE A 72 2.55 14.13 4.44
C ILE A 72 3.29 12.80 4.66
N CYS A 73 4.61 12.85 4.66
CA CYS A 73 5.48 11.72 4.92
C CYS A 73 6.46 12.06 6.05
N CYS A 74 6.32 11.38 7.20
CA CYS A 74 7.18 11.57 8.36
C CYS A 74 8.28 10.49 8.48
N ILE A 75 8.50 9.69 7.43
CA ILE A 75 9.62 8.76 7.37
C ILE A 75 10.70 9.31 6.44
N VAL A 76 11.95 9.22 6.86
CA VAL A 76 13.11 9.57 6.04
C VAL A 76 13.68 8.25 5.48
N PRO A 77 13.59 8.01 4.17
CA PRO A 77 14.08 6.78 3.55
C PRO A 77 15.59 6.81 3.33
N GLY A 78 16.20 5.65 3.08
CA GLY A 78 17.56 5.53 2.60
C GLY A 78 18.67 5.84 3.63
N ILE A 79 18.36 5.94 4.91
CA ILE A 79 19.35 6.16 5.96
C ILE A 79 20.03 4.83 6.30
N LYS A 80 21.35 4.77 6.07
CA LYS A 80 22.17 3.58 6.33
C LYS A 80 22.01 3.06 7.75
N GLY A 81 21.78 1.76 7.90
CA GLY A 81 21.56 1.08 9.16
C GLY A 81 20.22 1.40 9.85
N LYS A 82 19.31 2.13 9.20
CA LYS A 82 17.98 2.47 9.73
C LYS A 82 16.87 2.22 8.72
N THR A 83 16.84 2.98 7.64
CA THR A 83 15.77 2.95 6.63
C THR A 83 16.32 2.72 5.23
N GLU A 84 17.49 2.09 5.13
CA GLU A 84 18.21 1.88 3.86
C GLU A 84 17.43 1.04 2.85
N ASN A 85 16.54 0.16 3.33
CA ASN A 85 15.69 -0.68 2.50
C ASN A 85 14.28 -0.09 2.28
N ILE A 86 14.07 1.18 2.69
CA ILE A 86 12.81 1.90 2.46
C ILE A 86 12.97 2.84 1.28
N THR A 87 12.05 2.76 0.32
CA THR A 87 11.90 3.72 -0.77
C THR A 87 10.54 4.40 -0.65
N VAL A 88 10.51 5.73 -0.79
CA VAL A 88 9.27 6.50 -0.80
C VAL A 88 9.10 7.13 -2.18
N THR A 89 7.99 6.81 -2.84
CA THR A 89 7.59 7.36 -4.13
C THR A 89 6.34 8.21 -3.96
N SER A 90 6.33 9.40 -4.55
CA SER A 90 5.15 10.26 -4.62
C SER A 90 4.69 10.38 -6.08
N ILE A 91 3.40 10.16 -6.33
CA ILE A 91 2.79 10.32 -7.65
C ILE A 91 1.69 11.38 -7.54
N VAL A 92 1.87 12.48 -8.27
CA VAL A 92 0.89 13.55 -8.42
C VAL A 92 0.71 13.79 -9.91
N GLY A 93 -0.45 13.46 -10.42
CA GLY A 93 -0.78 13.53 -11.84
C GLY A 93 -2.15 14.13 -12.10
N ARG A 94 -2.74 13.76 -13.23
CA ARG A 94 -4.07 14.23 -13.68
C ARG A 94 -5.17 13.79 -12.71
N PHE A 95 -5.08 12.56 -12.20
CA PHE A 95 -6.08 11.99 -11.30
C PHE A 95 -5.56 11.95 -9.88
N LEU A 96 -6.51 12.00 -8.93
CA LEU A 96 -6.21 11.91 -7.51
C LEU A 96 -5.90 10.45 -7.14
N GLU A 97 -4.68 10.20 -6.71
CA GLU A 97 -4.22 8.90 -6.19
C GLU A 97 -4.72 8.68 -4.76
N HIS A 98 -6.03 8.38 -4.59
CA HIS A 98 -6.68 8.34 -3.28
C HIS A 98 -6.85 6.94 -2.70
N SER A 99 -6.55 5.89 -3.44
CA SER A 99 -6.63 4.50 -2.94
C SER A 99 -5.60 4.23 -1.85
N ARG A 100 -5.97 3.42 -0.85
CA ARG A 100 -5.06 2.89 0.15
C ARG A 100 -5.02 1.38 0.01
N ILE A 101 -3.82 0.87 -0.21
CA ILE A 101 -3.57 -0.55 -0.43
C ILE A 101 -2.34 -0.93 0.38
N TYR A 102 -2.47 -1.98 1.19
CA TYR A 102 -1.37 -2.52 1.99
C TYR A 102 -1.08 -3.93 1.50
N LEU A 103 0.16 -4.19 1.11
CA LEU A 103 0.64 -5.50 0.67
C LEU A 103 1.79 -5.95 1.56
N PHE A 104 1.69 -7.15 2.09
CA PHE A 104 2.71 -7.85 2.88
C PHE A 104 3.02 -9.19 2.24
N GLY A 105 4.30 -9.46 2.01
CA GLY A 105 4.76 -10.70 1.37
C GLY A 105 4.92 -10.62 -0.15
N LYS A 106 5.09 -11.79 -0.77
CA LYS A 106 5.34 -11.97 -2.20
C LYS A 106 4.48 -13.09 -2.77
N GLY A 107 4.09 -12.95 -4.04
CA GLY A 107 3.38 -13.99 -4.79
C GLY A 107 2.04 -14.39 -4.16
N GLU A 108 1.67 -15.64 -4.30
CA GLU A 108 0.39 -16.17 -3.84
C GLU A 108 0.15 -16.04 -2.34
N ASN A 109 1.21 -16.14 -1.55
CA ASN A 109 1.15 -16.03 -0.09
C ASN A 109 1.12 -14.57 0.40
N SER A 110 1.07 -13.58 -0.50
CA SER A 110 0.95 -12.17 -0.09
C SER A 110 -0.41 -11.91 0.55
N GLN A 111 -0.42 -11.04 1.56
CA GLN A 111 -1.63 -10.51 2.15
C GLN A 111 -1.85 -9.10 1.64
N ILE A 112 -2.99 -8.86 1.01
CA ILE A 112 -3.34 -7.56 0.43
C ILE A 112 -4.62 -7.07 1.09
N PHE A 113 -4.63 -5.78 1.45
CA PHE A 113 -5.77 -5.10 2.04
C PHE A 113 -6.07 -3.83 1.24
N ILE A 114 -7.34 -3.57 0.97
CA ILE A 114 -7.83 -2.25 0.59
C ILE A 114 -8.36 -1.54 1.83
N SER A 115 -8.06 -0.24 2.00
CA SER A 115 -8.37 0.46 3.24
C SER A 115 -8.96 1.84 3.03
N SER A 116 -9.78 2.28 3.99
CA SER A 116 -10.19 3.67 4.12
C SER A 116 -9.16 4.51 4.87
N ALA A 117 -8.27 3.88 5.66
CA ALA A 117 -7.32 4.54 6.54
C ALA A 117 -6.03 4.96 5.82
N ASP A 118 -5.51 6.13 6.17
CA ASP A 118 -4.11 6.46 6.02
C ASP A 118 -3.28 5.97 7.22
N ILE A 119 -1.98 5.94 7.10
CA ILE A 119 -1.07 5.60 8.21
C ILE A 119 -0.86 6.83 9.11
N MET A 120 -1.97 7.34 9.64
CA MET A 120 -1.98 8.54 10.50
C MET A 120 -2.54 8.20 11.87
N THR A 121 -2.02 8.84 12.93
CA THR A 121 -2.46 8.62 14.31
C THR A 121 -3.98 8.75 14.44
N ARG A 122 -4.59 9.81 13.89
CA ARG A 122 -6.04 10.00 13.98
C ARG A 122 -6.85 8.89 13.30
N ASN A 123 -6.37 8.35 12.16
CA ASN A 123 -7.05 7.25 11.47
C ASN A 123 -6.97 5.96 12.30
N GLN A 124 -5.85 5.73 12.98
CA GLN A 124 -5.62 4.52 13.76
C GLN A 124 -6.27 4.55 15.16
N THR A 125 -6.56 5.74 15.72
CA THR A 125 -6.96 5.87 17.13
C THR A 125 -8.24 6.65 17.38
N ARG A 126 -8.71 7.47 16.42
CA ARG A 126 -9.83 8.40 16.64
C ARG A 126 -10.94 8.31 15.59
N ARG A 127 -10.74 7.60 14.50
CA ARG A 127 -11.72 7.40 13.44
C ARG A 127 -12.14 5.95 13.38
N VAL A 128 -13.33 5.72 12.89
CA VAL A 128 -13.78 4.40 12.46
C VAL A 128 -13.28 4.21 11.04
N GLU A 129 -12.33 3.33 10.88
CA GLU A 129 -11.73 2.99 9.58
C GLU A 129 -11.66 1.47 9.43
N ILE A 130 -11.67 0.99 8.20
CA ILE A 130 -11.55 -0.44 7.91
C ILE A 130 -10.45 -0.71 6.90
N ALA A 131 -9.81 -1.88 7.05
CA ALA A 131 -9.03 -2.51 5.99
C ALA A 131 -9.60 -3.90 5.74
N CYS A 132 -10.00 -4.12 4.48
CA CYS A 132 -10.61 -5.35 4.02
C CYS A 132 -9.55 -6.22 3.34
N PRO A 133 -9.34 -7.47 3.80
CA PRO A 133 -8.44 -8.39 3.13
C PRO A 133 -9.00 -8.82 1.78
N ILE A 134 -8.11 -9.02 0.83
CA ILE A 134 -8.44 -9.52 -0.50
C ILE A 134 -8.03 -10.98 -0.57
N TYR A 135 -8.99 -11.88 -0.75
CA TYR A 135 -8.76 -13.32 -0.86
C TYR A 135 -8.76 -13.81 -2.31
N ASP A 136 -9.57 -13.16 -3.16
CA ASP A 136 -9.66 -13.51 -4.58
C ASP A 136 -8.30 -13.35 -5.26
N HIS A 137 -7.86 -14.39 -5.94
CA HIS A 137 -6.52 -14.48 -6.53
C HIS A 137 -6.31 -13.50 -7.69
N GLU A 138 -7.34 -13.30 -8.52
CA GLU A 138 -7.26 -12.39 -9.68
C GLU A 138 -7.22 -10.94 -9.21
N ILE A 139 -8.02 -10.61 -8.19
CA ILE A 139 -8.00 -9.26 -7.58
C ILE A 139 -6.66 -9.01 -6.88
N LYS A 140 -6.10 -10.00 -6.20
CA LYS A 140 -4.76 -9.90 -5.59
C LYS A 140 -3.68 -9.61 -6.64
N ASN A 141 -3.69 -10.37 -7.75
CA ASN A 141 -2.74 -10.17 -8.84
C ASN A 141 -2.91 -8.79 -9.46
N PHE A 142 -4.14 -8.38 -9.77
CA PHE A 142 -4.42 -7.05 -10.30
C PHE A 142 -3.90 -5.93 -9.38
N LEU A 143 -4.15 -6.01 -8.06
CA LEU A 143 -3.69 -5.00 -7.10
C LEU A 143 -2.17 -5.01 -6.96
N SER A 144 -1.54 -6.18 -7.01
CA SER A 144 -0.09 -6.31 -7.01
C SER A 144 0.52 -5.64 -8.24
N ASP A 145 0.03 -5.95 -9.44
CA ASP A 145 0.47 -5.37 -10.71
C ASP A 145 0.22 -3.85 -10.73
N TYR A 146 -0.91 -3.41 -10.17
CA TYR A 146 -1.20 -1.99 -10.02
C TYR A 146 -0.13 -1.27 -9.18
N LEU A 147 0.24 -1.83 -8.04
CA LEU A 147 1.29 -1.25 -7.18
C LEU A 147 2.66 -1.25 -7.87
N GLU A 148 3.01 -2.34 -8.59
CA GLU A 148 4.25 -2.39 -9.37
C GLU A 148 4.26 -1.32 -10.47
N LYS A 149 3.17 -1.17 -11.22
CA LYS A 149 3.05 -0.17 -12.28
C LYS A 149 3.20 1.25 -11.75
N LEU A 150 2.66 1.55 -10.57
CA LEU A 150 2.88 2.84 -9.90
C LEU A 150 4.35 3.04 -9.55
N MET A 151 5.05 2.00 -9.09
CA MET A 151 6.48 2.08 -8.76
C MET A 151 7.37 2.20 -10.00
N GLU A 152 6.91 1.71 -11.15
CA GLU A 152 7.60 1.87 -12.44
C GLU A 152 7.46 3.29 -13.02
N ASP A 153 6.43 4.05 -12.63
CA ASP A 153 6.21 5.41 -13.13
C ASP A 153 7.50 6.24 -13.06
N ASN A 154 7.90 6.80 -14.20
CA ASN A 154 9.09 7.65 -14.31
C ASN A 154 8.79 9.02 -14.93
N VAL A 155 7.50 9.31 -15.19
CA VAL A 155 7.04 10.59 -15.74
C VAL A 155 6.49 11.51 -14.65
N LYS A 156 5.60 10.98 -13.80
CA LYS A 156 4.90 11.74 -12.76
C LYS A 156 5.50 11.49 -11.37
N SER A 157 6.17 10.36 -11.17
CA SER A 157 6.71 9.99 -9.88
C SER A 157 7.91 10.84 -9.47
N ARG A 158 8.04 11.02 -8.16
CA ARG A 158 9.20 11.61 -7.50
C ARG A 158 9.63 10.69 -6.36
N ILE A 159 10.92 10.57 -6.16
CA ILE A 159 11.52 9.80 -5.06
C ILE A 159 11.89 10.75 -3.95
N LEU A 160 11.50 10.45 -2.73
CA LEU A 160 11.96 11.15 -1.54
C LEU A 160 13.38 10.71 -1.21
N MET A 161 14.28 11.68 -1.11
CA MET A 161 15.68 11.47 -0.78
C MET A 161 15.94 11.59 0.73
N PRO A 162 17.09 11.08 1.23
CA PRO A 162 17.45 11.18 2.65
C PRO A 162 17.56 12.60 3.18
N ASP A 163 17.78 13.58 2.31
CA ASP A 163 17.84 15.01 2.64
C ASP A 163 16.47 15.69 2.72
N GLY A 164 15.38 14.91 2.48
CA GLY A 164 14.01 15.41 2.48
C GLY A 164 13.53 15.98 1.15
N ASN A 165 14.37 16.03 0.12
CA ASN A 165 14.00 16.53 -1.20
C ASN A 165 13.32 15.46 -2.04
N TYR A 166 12.34 15.87 -2.87
CA TYR A 166 11.72 15.01 -3.87
C TYR A 166 12.37 15.23 -5.24
N VAL A 167 13.00 14.20 -5.78
CA VAL A 167 13.64 14.23 -7.08
C VAL A 167 12.86 13.41 -8.11
N LYS A 168 12.89 13.85 -9.37
CA LYS A 168 12.35 13.05 -10.49
C LYS A 168 13.22 11.83 -10.71
N LYS A 169 12.63 10.72 -11.12
CA LYS A 169 13.40 9.58 -11.62
C LYS A 169 14.15 9.98 -12.89
N VAL A 170 15.41 9.59 -12.96
CA VAL A 170 16.22 9.79 -14.18
C VAL A 170 15.77 8.75 -15.21
N ILE A 171 15.26 9.23 -16.34
CA ILE A 171 14.91 8.39 -17.49
C ILE A 171 16.20 8.21 -18.29
N LYS A 172 16.71 6.99 -18.33
CA LYS A 172 17.84 6.65 -19.22
C LYS A 172 17.31 6.51 -20.64
N GLU A 173 18.14 6.79 -21.66
CA GLU A 173 17.75 6.72 -23.08
C GLU A 173 17.15 5.36 -23.49
N SER A 174 17.61 4.28 -22.87
CA SER A 174 17.09 2.92 -23.08
C SER A 174 15.87 2.54 -22.25
N SER A 175 15.38 3.42 -21.37
CA SER A 175 14.27 3.10 -20.47
C SER A 175 12.93 3.36 -21.14
N GLN A 176 11.98 2.45 -20.95
CA GLN A 176 10.59 2.68 -21.33
C GLN A 176 10.02 3.86 -20.53
N ILE A 177 9.33 4.77 -21.22
CA ILE A 177 8.62 5.88 -20.61
C ILE A 177 7.28 5.36 -20.08
N ILE A 178 7.08 5.46 -18.76
CA ILE A 178 5.89 4.95 -18.06
C ILE A 178 5.25 6.10 -17.27
N ASP A 179 4.09 6.56 -17.75
CA ASP A 179 3.13 7.35 -16.98
C ASP A 179 2.02 6.39 -16.53
N SER A 180 2.01 6.05 -15.26
CA SER A 180 1.12 5.01 -14.71
C SER A 180 -0.36 5.34 -14.90
N GLN A 181 -0.76 6.60 -14.76
CA GLN A 181 -2.15 7.01 -14.98
C GLN A 181 -2.55 6.90 -16.44
N LYS A 182 -1.69 7.34 -17.36
CA LYS A 182 -1.93 7.19 -18.78
C LYS A 182 -1.98 5.72 -19.19
N TRP A 183 -1.08 4.89 -18.63
CA TRP A 183 -1.08 3.45 -18.90
C TRP A 183 -2.42 2.80 -18.58
N TYR A 184 -3.05 3.13 -17.42
CA TYR A 184 -4.37 2.61 -17.06
C TYR A 184 -5.53 3.18 -17.85
N ILE A 185 -5.40 4.39 -18.44
CA ILE A 185 -6.37 4.91 -19.41
C ILE A 185 -6.32 4.08 -20.68
N ASP A 186 -5.10 3.82 -21.17
CA ASP A 186 -4.88 3.12 -22.44
C ASP A 186 -5.11 1.59 -22.31
N ASN A 187 -4.98 1.06 -21.10
CA ASN A 187 -5.13 -0.38 -20.77
C ASN A 187 -6.10 -0.56 -19.58
N PRO A 188 -7.38 -0.25 -19.76
CA PRO A 188 -8.35 -0.41 -18.68
C PRO A 188 -8.50 -1.89 -18.33
N PRO A 189 -8.68 -2.24 -17.05
CA PRO A 189 -8.92 -3.61 -16.64
C PRO A 189 -10.22 -4.12 -17.26
N SER A 190 -10.20 -5.32 -17.84
CA SER A 190 -11.39 -5.95 -18.41
C SER A 190 -12.32 -6.42 -17.31
N LEU A 191 -13.40 -5.67 -17.07
CA LEU A 191 -14.47 -6.08 -16.15
C LEU A 191 -15.21 -7.33 -16.64
N GLU A 192 -15.18 -7.63 -17.95
CA GLU A 192 -15.83 -8.80 -18.54
C GLU A 192 -15.17 -10.09 -18.05
N LYS A 193 -13.84 -10.16 -18.04
CA LYS A 193 -13.10 -11.32 -17.49
C LYS A 193 -13.39 -11.54 -16.00
N ILE A 194 -13.50 -10.47 -15.22
CA ILE A 194 -13.83 -10.56 -13.78
C ILE A 194 -15.25 -11.10 -13.62
N LYS A 195 -16.22 -10.69 -14.46
CA LYS A 195 -17.60 -11.16 -14.43
C LYS A 195 -17.71 -12.62 -14.85
N GLU A 196 -17.01 -13.04 -15.89
CA GLU A 196 -17.01 -14.43 -16.38
C GLU A 196 -16.47 -15.39 -15.32
N ASN A 197 -15.41 -15.01 -14.61
CA ASN A 197 -14.79 -15.84 -13.58
C ASN A 197 -15.52 -15.79 -12.22
N ASN A 198 -16.33 -14.75 -11.98
CA ASN A 198 -17.05 -14.53 -10.72
C ASN A 198 -18.51 -14.12 -10.94
N PRO A 199 -19.33 -14.93 -11.62
CA PRO A 199 -20.71 -14.54 -11.96
C PRO A 199 -21.58 -14.26 -10.73
N SER A 200 -21.30 -14.89 -9.59
CA SER A 200 -22.05 -14.69 -8.34
C SER A 200 -21.87 -13.32 -7.71
N LEU A 201 -20.75 -12.63 -7.95
CA LEU A 201 -20.47 -11.27 -7.42
C LEU A 201 -21.34 -10.19 -8.07
N PHE A 202 -21.89 -10.47 -9.26
CA PHE A 202 -22.67 -9.52 -10.06
C PHE A 202 -24.15 -9.88 -10.18
N THR A 203 -24.60 -10.97 -9.55
CA THR A 203 -26.03 -11.27 -9.43
C THR A 203 -26.65 -10.30 -8.45
N ALA A 204 -27.43 -9.35 -8.97
CA ALA A 204 -28.24 -8.48 -8.13
C ALA A 204 -29.13 -9.35 -7.23
N VAL A 205 -29.04 -9.16 -5.92
CA VAL A 205 -30.02 -9.72 -4.99
C VAL A 205 -31.36 -9.08 -5.36
N LYS A 206 -32.19 -9.81 -6.09
CA LYS A 206 -33.59 -9.41 -6.30
C LYS A 206 -34.23 -9.41 -4.91
N ARG A 207 -34.47 -8.22 -4.39
CA ARG A 207 -35.35 -8.00 -3.23
C ARG A 207 -36.81 -8.06 -3.66
#